data_37d7bc56ea1bb6f4a6d36849a02dcfe8
#
_entry.id   37d7bc56ea1bb6f4a6d36849a02dcfe8
#
_cell.length_a   1.000
_cell.length_b   1.000
_cell.length_c   1.000
_cell.angle_alpha   90.00
_cell.angle_beta   90.00
_cell.angle_gamma   90.00
#
_symmetry.space_group_name_H-M   'P 1'
#
loop_
_entity.id
_entity.type
_entity.pdbx_description
1 polymer ?
#
loop_
_entity_poly.entity_id
_entity_poly.type
_entity_poly.pdbx_seq_one_letter_code
_entity_poly.pdbx_strand_id
1 'polypeptide(L)' 'MTHAELLHHYLEGRRIIHGGQRSPGHYRLLELGFIEEHPVSLRNLLITVTEAGRAALEYQSAA' A
#
# COMPACT_ATOMS: atom_id res chain seq x y z
N MET A 1 8.11 4.08 9.23
CA MET A 1 6.67 4.19 8.93
C MET A 1 5.97 2.90 9.28
N THR A 2 4.87 2.96 10.01
CA THR A 2 4.09 1.77 10.35
C THR A 2 3.29 1.29 9.14
N HIS A 3 2.76 0.08 9.21
CA HIS A 3 1.90 -0.45 8.14
C HIS A 3 0.65 0.42 7.96
N ALA A 4 0.04 0.86 9.04
CA ALA A 4 -1.13 1.73 8.98
C ALA A 4 -0.80 3.07 8.31
N GLU A 5 0.31 3.67 8.66
CA GLU A 5 0.77 4.91 8.04
C GLU A 5 1.02 4.74 6.54
N LEU A 6 1.62 3.63 6.14
CA LEU A 6 1.89 3.35 4.74
C LEU A 6 0.60 3.12 3.95
N LEU A 7 -0.36 2.40 4.53
CA LEU A 7 -1.67 2.20 3.92
C LEU A 7 -2.41 3.54 3.74
N HIS A 8 -2.41 4.40 4.74
CA HIS A 8 -2.98 5.74 4.65
C HIS A 8 -2.31 6.56 3.56
N HIS A 9 -1.00 6.45 3.47
CA HIS A 9 -0.22 7.15 2.46
C HIS A 9 -0.67 6.77 1.05
N TYR A 10 -0.88 5.48 0.80
CA TYR A 10 -1.35 4.99 -0.49
C TYR A 10 -2.82 5.36 -0.77
N LEU A 11 -3.65 5.45 0.26
CA LEU A 11 -5.04 5.87 0.10
C LEU A 11 -5.16 7.36 -0.22
N GLU A 12 -4.32 8.18 0.39
CA GLU A 12 -4.46 9.63 0.34
C GLU A 12 -3.82 10.32 -0.85
N GLY A 13 -2.98 9.66 -1.60
CA GLY A 13 -2.50 10.33 -2.77
C GLY A 13 -1.21 9.87 -3.42
N ARG A 14 -0.34 9.20 -2.72
CA ARG A 14 0.89 8.70 -3.34
C ARG A 14 0.73 7.26 -3.79
N ARG A 15 -0.15 7.11 -4.75
CA ARG A 15 -0.49 5.80 -5.29
C ARG A 15 0.48 5.32 -6.36
N ILE A 16 1.20 6.23 -6.99
CA ILE A 16 2.15 5.87 -8.03
C ILE A 16 3.55 5.96 -7.44
N ILE A 17 4.28 4.85 -7.48
CA ILE A 17 5.64 4.79 -7.01
C ILE A 17 6.56 4.26 -8.11
N HIS A 18 7.82 4.66 -8.04
CA HIS A 18 8.88 4.08 -8.86
C HIS A 18 9.20 2.70 -8.30
N GLY A 19 9.49 1.72 -9.17
CA GLY A 19 9.77 0.35 -8.73
C GLY A 19 10.89 0.23 -7.71
N GLY A 20 11.87 1.14 -7.73
CA GLY A 20 12.95 1.16 -6.75
C GLY A 20 12.59 1.73 -5.39
N GLN A 21 11.38 2.24 -5.23
CA GLN A 21 10.93 2.86 -3.98
C GLN A 21 10.19 1.89 -3.05
N ARG A 22 10.19 0.61 -3.38
CA ARG A 22 9.55 -0.40 -2.54
C ARG A 22 10.33 -0.57 -1.23
N SER A 23 9.68 -0.23 -0.13
CA SER A 23 10.24 -0.40 1.21
C SER A 23 9.96 -1.81 1.75
N PRO A 24 10.63 -2.24 2.83
CA PRO A 24 10.27 -3.50 3.48
C PRO A 24 8.81 -3.56 3.91
N GLY A 25 8.24 -2.46 4.38
CA GLY A 25 6.82 -2.36 4.72
C GLY A 25 5.92 -2.57 3.53
N HIS A 26 6.30 -2.03 2.36
CA HIS A 26 5.57 -2.22 1.12
C HIS A 26 5.50 -3.71 0.75
N TYR A 27 6.63 -4.40 0.78
CA TYR A 27 6.66 -5.84 0.49
C TYR A 27 5.81 -6.64 1.46
N ARG A 28 5.82 -6.25 2.72
CA ARG A 28 5.01 -6.92 3.74
C ARG A 28 3.52 -6.75 3.47
N LEU A 29 3.10 -5.55 3.06
CA LEU A 29 1.70 -5.30 2.72
C LEU A 29 1.27 -6.11 1.49
N LEU A 30 2.15 -6.27 0.51
CA LEU A 30 1.88 -7.13 -0.63
C LEU A 30 1.69 -8.58 -0.20
N GLU A 31 2.56 -9.08 0.68
CA GLU A 31 2.48 -10.43 1.21
C GLU A 31 1.17 -10.69 1.94
N LEU A 32 0.72 -9.70 2.71
CA LEU A 32 -0.53 -9.78 3.47
C LEU A 32 -1.77 -9.62 2.60
N GLY A 33 -1.59 -9.23 1.34
CA GLY A 33 -2.72 -9.00 0.45
C GLY A 33 -3.46 -7.69 0.71
N PHE A 34 -2.81 -6.74 1.38
CA PHE A 34 -3.42 -5.46 1.73
C PHE A 34 -3.29 -4.41 0.62
N ILE A 35 -2.35 -4.60 -0.28
CA ILE A 35 -2.16 -3.72 -1.43
C ILE A 35 -1.91 -4.54 -2.69
N GLU A 36 -2.15 -3.92 -3.85
CA GLU A 36 -1.87 -4.50 -5.15
C GLU A 36 -1.05 -3.52 -5.97
N GLU A 37 -0.19 -4.05 -6.83
CA GLU A 37 0.63 -3.25 -7.74
C GLU A 37 0.12 -3.42 -9.17
N HIS A 38 -0.05 -2.30 -9.87
CA HIS A 38 -0.47 -2.31 -11.27
C HIS A 38 0.54 -1.49 -12.09
N PRO A 39 1.31 -2.10 -12.99
CA PRO A 39 2.26 -1.35 -13.81
C PRO A 39 1.53 -0.33 -14.68
N VAL A 40 1.97 0.93 -14.62
CA VAL A 40 1.43 1.99 -15.48
C VAL A 40 2.46 2.45 -16.51
N SER A 41 3.74 2.14 -16.28
CA SER A 41 4.82 2.38 -17.23
C SER A 41 5.96 1.41 -16.91
N LEU A 42 7.07 1.50 -17.65
CA LEU A 42 8.21 0.61 -17.44
C LEU A 42 8.80 0.67 -16.03
N ARG A 43 8.66 1.80 -15.35
CA ARG A 43 9.28 2.02 -14.04
C ARG A 43 8.32 2.40 -12.94
N ASN A 44 7.08 2.70 -13.28
CA ASN A 44 6.11 3.20 -12.32
C ASN A 44 4.99 2.19 -12.08
N LEU A 45 4.57 2.13 -10.83
CA LEU A 45 3.52 1.22 -10.37
C LEU A 45 2.41 2.02 -9.72
N LEU A 46 1.18 1.71 -10.07
CA LEU A 46 0.02 2.22 -9.37
C LEU A 46 -0.26 1.27 -8.20
N ILE A 47 -0.33 1.81 -7.01
CA ILE A 47 -0.60 1.03 -5.81
C ILE A 47 -2.05 1.24 -5.40
N THR A 48 -2.78 0.15 -5.23
CA THR A 48 -4.16 0.20 -4.75
C THR A 48 -4.26 -0.56 -3.43
N VAL A 49 -5.05 -0.01 -2.50
CA VAL A 49 -5.32 -0.67 -1.22
C VAL A 49 -6.51 -1.59 -1.43
N THR A 50 -6.35 -2.86 -1.07
CA THR A 50 -7.40 -3.87 -1.22
C THR A 50 -8.46 -3.71 -0.13
N GLU A 51 -9.56 -4.43 -0.29
CA GLU A 51 -10.59 -4.50 0.74
C GLU A 51 -10.01 -4.99 2.08
N ALA A 52 -9.14 -6.00 2.02
CA ALA A 52 -8.46 -6.50 3.21
C ALA A 52 -7.58 -5.43 3.87
N GLY A 53 -6.90 -4.60 3.07
CA GLY A 53 -6.10 -3.50 3.59
C GLY A 53 -6.95 -2.43 4.26
N ARG A 54 -8.09 -2.11 3.69
CA ARG A 54 -9.04 -1.15 4.28
C ARG A 54 -9.62 -1.69 5.59
N ALA A 55 -9.96 -2.96 5.62
CA ALA A 55 -10.46 -3.61 6.83
C ALA A 55 -9.42 -3.57 7.96
N ALA A 56 -8.16 -3.80 7.61
CA ALA A 56 -7.07 -3.73 8.59
C ALA A 56 -6.93 -2.33 9.18
N LEU A 57 -7.09 -1.28 8.35
CA LEU A 57 -7.05 0.11 8.82
C LEU A 57 -8.21 0.42 9.75
N GLU A 58 -9.42 -0.01 9.40
CA GLU A 58 -10.60 0.19 10.22
C GLU A 58 -10.46 -0.49 11.58
N TYR A 59 -9.93 -1.70 11.59
CA TYR A 59 -9.70 -2.44 12.81
C TYR A 59 -8.72 -1.72 13.72
N GLN A 60 -7.63 -1.18 13.18
CA GLN A 60 -6.66 -0.43 13.96
C GLN A 60 -7.22 0.89 14.47
N SER A 61 -8.04 1.55 13.66
CA SER A 61 -8.67 2.80 14.05
C SER A 61 -9.73 2.63 15.13
N ALA A 62 -10.36 1.47 15.20
CA ALA A 62 -11.37 1.15 16.20
C ALA A 62 -10.75 0.79 17.57
N ALA A 63 -9.48 0.45 17.56
CA ALA A 63 -8.75 0.16 18.79
C ALA A 63 -8.25 1.46 19.43
#